data_374ea1e62b4c0e692aa5634afe61e2ab
#
_entry.id   374ea1e62b4c0e692aa5634afe61e2ab
#
_cell.length_a   1.000
_cell.length_b   1.000
_cell.length_c   1.000
_cell.angle_alpha   90.00
_cell.angle_beta   90.00
_cell.angle_gamma   90.00
#
_symmetry.space_group_name_H-M   'P 1'
#
loop_
_entity.id
_entity.type
_entity.pdbx_description
1 polymer ?
#
loop_
_entity_poly.entity_id
_entity_poly.type
_entity_poly.pdbx_seq_one_letter_code
_entity_poly.pdbx_strand_id
1 'polypeptide(L)'
;MKRLLLLFVSVLSIATVAAAGVAEKKDRVAIVAAHPDDLIACIGFCLMTTNLFEVHVIDYTHGERGLGPERFKDGSTKRIRTQEESSVCAALGAKLHWLDEIDGEACAGRETCERLAALFREIDPRAVIAHWPIDIHGDHVMSASATLKAVFIANLKPEIYFMDQVYQSKNFTPDVYVDFTPVADRKWELVRLYACQNREGGMERRLKDAGRFNAMRSNLLIDGYAEAFTSFVKPLAGAKSIFDELPPPRFGLRLQGAK
;
A
#
# COMPACT_ATOMS: atom_id res chain seq x y z
N MET A 1 -36.46 66.85 -42.17
CA MET A 1 -35.80 65.56 -42.53
C MET A 1 -34.82 65.16 -41.42
N LYS A 2 -35.25 64.31 -40.52
CA LYS A 2 -34.38 63.75 -39.42
C LYS A 2 -34.01 62.34 -39.79
N ARG A 3 -32.72 62.10 -40.01
CA ARG A 3 -32.15 60.72 -40.23
C ARG A 3 -31.98 60.04 -38.92
N LEU A 4 -32.64 58.89 -38.73
CA LEU A 4 -32.52 58.01 -37.59
C LEU A 4 -31.37 57.06 -37.86
N LEU A 5 -30.32 57.09 -36.99
CA LEU A 5 -29.16 56.19 -37.05
C LEU A 5 -29.44 55.00 -36.14
N LEU A 6 -29.67 53.82 -36.76
CA LEU A 6 -29.79 52.56 -36.01
C LEU A 6 -28.37 51.98 -35.73
N LEU A 7 -28.01 51.95 -34.48
CA LEU A 7 -26.83 51.21 -34.03
C LEU A 7 -27.21 49.74 -33.85
N PHE A 8 -26.60 48.84 -34.64
CA PHE A 8 -26.63 47.42 -34.41
C PHE A 8 -25.54 47.07 -33.37
N VAL A 9 -25.96 46.66 -32.18
CA VAL A 9 -25.06 46.07 -31.18
C VAL A 9 -25.06 44.54 -31.39
N SER A 10 -23.99 44.02 -31.99
CA SER A 10 -23.77 42.57 -32.08
C SER A 10 -23.22 42.06 -30.75
N VAL A 11 -24.04 41.31 -30.00
CA VAL A 11 -23.63 40.60 -28.81
C VAL A 11 -22.89 39.33 -29.26
N LEU A 12 -21.58 39.36 -29.14
CA LEU A 12 -20.72 38.20 -29.38
C LEU A 12 -20.79 37.30 -28.14
N SER A 13 -21.57 36.21 -28.17
CA SER A 13 -21.61 35.20 -27.13
C SER A 13 -20.33 34.36 -27.20
N ILE A 14 -19.40 34.62 -26.29
CA ILE A 14 -18.24 33.74 -26.07
C ILE A 14 -18.74 32.52 -25.30
N ALA A 15 -18.97 31.42 -26.00
CA ALA A 15 -19.17 30.13 -25.39
C ALA A 15 -17.82 29.64 -24.82
N THR A 16 -17.65 29.74 -23.51
CA THR A 16 -16.56 29.10 -22.79
C THR A 16 -16.81 27.59 -22.84
N VAL A 17 -16.14 26.90 -23.76
CA VAL A 17 -16.03 25.44 -23.72
C VAL A 17 -15.13 25.10 -22.52
N ALA A 18 -15.75 24.68 -21.41
CA ALA A 18 -15.04 24.07 -20.33
C ALA A 18 -14.40 22.79 -20.87
N ALA A 19 -13.07 22.78 -21.05
CA ALA A 19 -12.33 21.59 -21.32
C ALA A 19 -12.52 20.68 -20.10
N ALA A 20 -13.33 19.64 -20.26
CA ALA A 20 -13.34 18.53 -19.30
C ALA A 20 -11.92 17.95 -19.31
N GLY A 21 -11.12 18.28 -18.31
CA GLY A 21 -9.79 17.72 -18.13
C GLY A 21 -9.95 16.20 -18.08
N VAL A 22 -9.34 15.50 -19.03
CA VAL A 22 -9.17 14.05 -18.94
C VAL A 22 -8.41 13.82 -17.64
N ALA A 23 -9.07 13.21 -16.65
CA ALA A 23 -8.40 12.86 -15.39
C ALA A 23 -7.19 11.99 -15.75
N GLU A 24 -6.00 12.46 -15.41
CA GLU A 24 -4.76 11.74 -15.68
C GLU A 24 -4.85 10.39 -14.98
N LYS A 25 -4.64 9.31 -15.74
CA LYS A 25 -4.75 7.96 -15.21
C LYS A 25 -3.63 7.77 -14.20
N LYS A 26 -3.99 7.58 -12.93
CA LYS A 26 -3.01 7.32 -11.87
C LYS A 26 -2.25 6.03 -12.15
N ASP A 27 -0.97 6.04 -11.85
CA ASP A 27 -0.19 4.81 -11.76
C ASP A 27 -0.76 3.89 -10.68
N ARG A 28 -0.59 2.58 -10.86
CA ARG A 28 -1.13 1.58 -9.95
C ARG A 28 -0.04 0.92 -9.15
N VAL A 29 -0.31 0.72 -7.87
CA VAL A 29 0.55 0.00 -6.94
C VAL A 29 -0.21 -1.20 -6.41
N ALA A 30 0.38 -2.39 -6.53
CA ALA A 30 -0.16 -3.61 -5.94
C ALA A 30 0.57 -3.92 -4.62
N ILE A 31 -0.17 -4.19 -3.56
CA ILE A 31 0.36 -4.64 -2.27
C ILE A 31 -0.15 -6.07 -2.05
N VAL A 32 0.77 -7.03 -1.96
CA VAL A 32 0.43 -8.44 -1.72
C VAL A 32 0.66 -8.74 -0.24
N ALA A 33 -0.43 -8.97 0.47
CA ALA A 33 -0.47 -9.35 1.88
C ALA A 33 -0.82 -10.85 2.03
N ALA A 34 -0.31 -11.51 3.05
CA ALA A 34 -0.64 -12.91 3.32
C ALA A 34 -2.00 -13.04 4.00
N HIS A 35 -2.31 -12.11 4.92
CA HIS A 35 -3.52 -12.12 5.72
C HIS A 35 -4.13 -10.73 5.85
N PRO A 36 -5.44 -10.63 6.10
CA PRO A 36 -6.05 -9.42 6.61
C PRO A 36 -5.33 -8.96 7.87
N ASP A 37 -4.93 -7.70 7.92
CA ASP A 37 -4.09 -7.00 8.90
C ASP A 37 -2.62 -6.82 8.51
N ASP A 38 -2.05 -7.58 7.59
CA ASP A 38 -0.65 -7.37 7.15
C ASP A 38 -0.44 -6.01 6.46
N LEU A 39 -1.51 -5.43 5.91
CA LEU A 39 -1.50 -4.08 5.34
C LEU A 39 -1.02 -3.00 6.34
N ILE A 40 -1.02 -3.30 7.64
CA ILE A 40 -0.49 -2.39 8.68
C ILE A 40 0.93 -1.91 8.41
N ALA A 41 1.72 -2.71 7.70
CA ALA A 41 3.08 -2.34 7.28
C ALA A 41 3.12 -1.21 6.24
N CYS A 42 2.01 -0.97 5.52
CA CYS A 42 1.90 -0.04 4.39
C CYS A 42 0.80 1.01 4.53
N ILE A 43 0.02 1.06 5.63
CA ILE A 43 -1.09 2.02 5.79
C ILE A 43 -0.59 3.46 5.70
N GLY A 44 0.58 3.76 6.27
CA GLY A 44 1.19 5.09 6.20
C GLY A 44 1.52 5.47 4.75
N PHE A 45 2.17 4.59 4.00
CA PHE A 45 2.42 4.74 2.57
C PHE A 45 1.10 4.97 1.81
N CYS A 46 0.09 4.14 2.03
CA CYS A 46 -1.22 4.29 1.37
C CYS A 46 -1.83 5.67 1.63
N LEU A 47 -1.85 6.13 2.89
CA LEU A 47 -2.39 7.44 3.26
C LEU A 47 -1.61 8.60 2.63
N MET A 48 -0.30 8.48 2.51
CA MET A 48 0.55 9.51 1.90
C MET A 48 0.40 9.55 0.37
N THR A 49 -0.10 8.46 -0.25
CA THR A 49 -0.11 8.30 -1.71
C THR A 49 -1.50 8.24 -2.33
N THR A 50 -2.58 8.39 -1.56
CA THR A 50 -3.98 8.29 -2.07
C THR A 50 -4.29 9.18 -3.26
N ASN A 51 -3.62 10.32 -3.39
CA ASN A 51 -3.79 11.25 -4.52
C ASN A 51 -2.86 10.95 -5.69
N LEU A 52 -1.80 10.16 -5.48
CA LEU A 52 -0.75 9.87 -6.46
C LEU A 52 -1.03 8.56 -7.20
N PHE A 53 -1.40 7.52 -6.46
CA PHE A 53 -1.55 6.17 -6.98
C PHE A 53 -2.95 5.60 -6.78
N GLU A 54 -3.33 4.67 -7.65
CA GLU A 54 -4.43 3.74 -7.41
C GLU A 54 -3.86 2.49 -6.72
N VAL A 55 -4.22 2.29 -5.45
CA VAL A 55 -3.70 1.17 -4.64
C VAL A 55 -4.60 -0.06 -4.78
N HIS A 56 -4.00 -1.20 -5.08
CA HIS A 56 -4.64 -2.50 -5.11
C HIS A 56 -4.02 -3.38 -4.01
N VAL A 57 -4.84 -3.83 -3.07
CA VAL A 57 -4.47 -4.79 -2.03
C VAL A 57 -4.89 -6.17 -2.48
N ILE A 58 -3.99 -7.12 -2.42
CA ILE A 58 -4.23 -8.52 -2.80
C ILE A 58 -3.92 -9.39 -1.59
N ASP A 59 -4.97 -9.82 -0.89
CA ASP A 59 -4.84 -10.74 0.23
C ASP A 59 -4.76 -12.18 -0.26
N TYR A 60 -3.77 -12.87 0.24
CA TYR A 60 -3.49 -14.26 -0.12
C TYR A 60 -4.50 -15.22 0.50
N THR A 61 -4.81 -15.01 1.78
CA THR A 61 -5.78 -15.78 2.56
C THR A 61 -6.80 -14.84 3.22
N HIS A 62 -7.83 -15.41 3.83
CA HIS A 62 -8.74 -14.63 4.67
C HIS A 62 -8.32 -14.62 6.16
N GLY A 63 -7.15 -15.17 6.50
CA GLY A 63 -6.68 -15.27 7.86
C GLY A 63 -7.61 -16.08 8.77
N GLU A 64 -8.29 -17.06 8.22
CA GLU A 64 -9.44 -17.73 8.84
C GLU A 64 -9.09 -18.58 10.07
N ARG A 65 -7.79 -18.88 10.30
CA ARG A 65 -7.31 -19.58 11.49
C ARG A 65 -6.92 -18.65 12.65
N GLY A 66 -6.85 -17.36 12.41
CA GLY A 66 -6.32 -16.37 13.37
C GLY A 66 -7.08 -16.22 14.68
N LEU A 67 -8.31 -16.74 14.82
CA LEU A 67 -9.09 -16.71 16.05
C LEU A 67 -9.31 -18.09 16.69
N GLY A 68 -8.59 -19.09 16.21
CA GLY A 68 -8.57 -20.43 16.76
C GLY A 68 -9.55 -21.41 16.07
N PRO A 69 -9.43 -22.71 16.40
CA PRO A 69 -10.02 -23.79 15.60
C PRO A 69 -11.55 -23.79 15.59
N GLU A 70 -12.20 -23.40 16.67
CA GLU A 70 -13.67 -23.42 16.71
C GLU A 70 -14.26 -22.35 15.79
N ARG A 71 -13.68 -21.14 15.78
CA ARG A 71 -14.11 -20.05 14.88
C ARG A 71 -13.66 -20.25 13.44
N PHE A 72 -12.65 -21.05 13.21
CA PHE A 72 -12.30 -21.52 11.87
C PHE A 72 -13.38 -22.44 11.31
N LYS A 73 -13.81 -23.45 12.08
CA LYS A 73 -14.81 -24.43 11.67
C LYS A 73 -16.17 -23.80 11.31
N ASP A 74 -16.62 -22.80 12.07
CA ASP A 74 -17.91 -22.13 11.83
C ASP A 74 -17.83 -20.97 10.83
N GLY A 75 -16.61 -20.68 10.33
CA GLY A 75 -16.33 -19.62 9.37
C GLY A 75 -16.45 -18.20 9.94
N SER A 76 -16.60 -18.03 11.27
CA SER A 76 -16.75 -16.72 11.87
C SER A 76 -15.48 -15.87 11.77
N THR A 77 -14.29 -16.51 11.89
CA THR A 77 -13.01 -15.81 11.70
C THR A 77 -12.91 -15.23 10.30
N LYS A 78 -13.19 -16.02 9.25
CA LYS A 78 -13.18 -15.56 7.86
C LYS A 78 -14.07 -14.32 7.70
N ARG A 79 -15.31 -14.37 8.17
CA ARG A 79 -16.26 -13.25 8.06
C ARG A 79 -15.76 -11.98 8.75
N ILE A 80 -15.26 -12.12 9.99
CA ILE A 80 -14.75 -10.99 10.77
C ILE A 80 -13.56 -10.35 10.07
N ARG A 81 -12.52 -11.13 9.74
CA ARG A 81 -11.29 -10.61 9.16
C ARG A 81 -11.49 -10.02 7.76
N THR A 82 -12.31 -10.67 6.93
CA THR A 82 -12.70 -10.12 5.62
C THR A 82 -13.40 -8.77 5.76
N GLN A 83 -14.28 -8.61 6.75
CA GLN A 83 -14.97 -7.34 6.99
C GLN A 83 -14.01 -6.25 7.50
N GLU A 84 -13.10 -6.59 8.39
CA GLU A 84 -12.08 -5.66 8.91
C GLU A 84 -11.19 -5.15 7.78
N GLU A 85 -10.64 -6.05 6.93
CA GLU A 85 -9.80 -5.68 5.77
C GLU A 85 -10.57 -4.82 4.76
N SER A 86 -11.81 -5.24 4.43
CA SER A 86 -12.65 -4.46 3.52
C SER A 86 -12.92 -3.05 4.03
N SER A 87 -13.08 -2.89 5.35
CA SER A 87 -13.30 -1.58 5.98
C SER A 87 -12.06 -0.70 5.90
N VAL A 88 -10.87 -1.27 6.11
CA VAL A 88 -9.60 -0.54 6.00
C VAL A 88 -9.33 -0.15 4.55
N CYS A 89 -9.47 -1.08 3.60
CA CYS A 89 -9.30 -0.79 2.18
C CYS A 89 -10.26 0.28 1.68
N ALA A 90 -11.55 0.22 2.08
CA ALA A 90 -12.54 1.25 1.75
C ALA A 90 -12.14 2.62 2.30
N ALA A 91 -11.66 2.68 3.55
CA ALA A 91 -11.21 3.92 4.17
C ALA A 91 -9.93 4.52 3.54
N LEU A 92 -9.12 3.68 2.91
CA LEU A 92 -7.94 4.07 2.12
C LEU A 92 -8.27 4.41 0.66
N GLY A 93 -9.47 4.08 0.18
CA GLY A 93 -9.82 4.14 -1.24
C GLY A 93 -9.07 3.10 -2.08
N ALA A 94 -8.58 2.03 -1.46
CA ALA A 94 -7.88 0.94 -2.11
C ALA A 94 -8.86 -0.10 -2.65
N LYS A 95 -8.49 -0.75 -3.75
CA LYS A 95 -9.22 -1.90 -4.32
C LYS A 95 -8.72 -3.18 -3.69
N LEU A 96 -9.62 -3.99 -3.14
CA LEU A 96 -9.30 -5.25 -2.48
C LEU A 96 -9.56 -6.45 -3.40
N HIS A 97 -8.61 -7.37 -3.44
CA HIS A 97 -8.66 -8.63 -4.19
C HIS A 97 -8.29 -9.79 -3.26
N TRP A 98 -8.81 -10.98 -3.56
CA TRP A 98 -8.57 -12.20 -2.80
C TRP A 98 -8.00 -13.30 -3.70
N LEU A 99 -7.01 -14.04 -3.18
CA LEU A 99 -6.52 -15.25 -3.83
C LEU A 99 -7.19 -16.52 -3.27
N ASP A 100 -7.94 -16.40 -2.17
CA ASP A 100 -8.68 -17.49 -1.54
C ASP A 100 -7.82 -18.73 -1.19
N GLU A 101 -6.53 -18.52 -0.90
CA GLU A 101 -5.71 -19.57 -0.30
C GLU A 101 -6.13 -19.77 1.16
N ILE A 102 -5.77 -20.92 1.75
CA ILE A 102 -6.12 -21.25 3.13
C ILE A 102 -5.01 -20.77 4.07
N ASP A 103 -5.37 -20.03 5.12
CA ASP A 103 -4.46 -19.58 6.18
C ASP A 103 -3.69 -20.74 6.80
N GLY A 104 -2.36 -20.65 6.83
CA GLY A 104 -1.45 -21.68 7.28
C GLY A 104 -1.16 -22.78 6.25
N GLU A 105 -1.77 -22.71 5.05
CA GLU A 105 -1.54 -23.64 3.95
C GLU A 105 -1.14 -22.92 2.64
N ALA A 106 -0.88 -21.62 2.71
CA ALA A 106 -0.50 -20.82 1.55
C ALA A 106 0.72 -21.45 0.84
N CYS A 107 0.67 -21.49 -0.48
CA CYS A 107 1.75 -22.08 -1.28
C CYS A 107 2.09 -21.22 -2.50
N ALA A 108 3.33 -21.31 -2.97
CA ALA A 108 3.77 -20.72 -4.24
C ALA A 108 3.64 -21.72 -5.41
N GLY A 109 2.53 -22.46 -5.43
CA GLY A 109 2.21 -23.44 -6.46
C GLY A 109 1.95 -22.77 -7.82
N ARG A 110 1.94 -23.60 -8.89
CA ARG A 110 1.73 -23.08 -10.25
C ARG A 110 0.39 -22.35 -10.37
N GLU A 111 -0.68 -22.96 -9.93
CA GLU A 111 -2.04 -22.43 -10.05
C GLU A 111 -2.18 -21.08 -9.33
N THR A 112 -1.75 -21.00 -8.08
CA THR A 112 -1.79 -19.76 -7.31
C THR A 112 -0.96 -18.64 -7.96
N CYS A 113 0.24 -18.98 -8.46
CA CYS A 113 1.07 -18.02 -9.17
C CYS A 113 0.43 -17.56 -10.49
N GLU A 114 -0.27 -18.43 -11.22
CA GLU A 114 -0.98 -18.08 -12.44
C GLU A 114 -2.19 -17.18 -12.16
N ARG A 115 -2.95 -17.43 -11.07
CA ARG A 115 -4.04 -16.54 -10.62
C ARG A 115 -3.51 -15.16 -10.24
N LEU A 116 -2.44 -15.10 -9.46
CA LEU A 116 -1.80 -13.83 -9.08
C LEU A 116 -1.22 -13.10 -10.31
N ALA A 117 -0.63 -13.83 -11.26
CA ALA A 117 -0.15 -13.28 -12.52
C ALA A 117 -1.28 -12.71 -13.40
N ALA A 118 -2.46 -13.34 -13.38
CA ALA A 118 -3.64 -12.81 -14.06
C ALA A 118 -4.10 -11.49 -13.45
N LEU A 119 -4.16 -11.37 -12.12
CA LEU A 119 -4.42 -10.11 -11.43
C LEU A 119 -3.38 -9.05 -11.77
N PHE A 120 -2.10 -9.38 -11.79
CA PHE A 120 -1.06 -8.44 -12.16
C PHE A 120 -1.20 -7.94 -13.61
N ARG A 121 -1.62 -8.78 -14.56
CA ARG A 121 -1.89 -8.30 -15.93
C ARG A 121 -3.10 -7.36 -16.00
N GLU A 122 -4.14 -7.61 -15.22
CA GLU A 122 -5.31 -6.74 -15.12
C GLU A 122 -4.97 -5.41 -14.47
N ILE A 123 -4.27 -5.47 -13.34
CA ILE A 123 -3.84 -4.27 -12.59
C ILE A 123 -2.78 -3.50 -13.39
N ASP A 124 -1.83 -4.19 -14.04
CA ASP A 124 -0.65 -3.64 -14.71
C ASP A 124 0.07 -2.64 -13.78
N PRO A 125 0.59 -3.11 -12.62
CA PRO A 125 1.13 -2.24 -11.61
C PRO A 125 2.49 -1.67 -12.01
N ARG A 126 2.70 -0.38 -11.74
CA ARG A 126 4.02 0.25 -11.80
C ARG A 126 4.95 -0.28 -10.72
N ALA A 127 4.40 -0.58 -9.55
CA ALA A 127 5.16 -1.17 -8.45
C ALA A 127 4.36 -2.24 -7.71
N VAL A 128 5.08 -3.23 -7.17
CA VAL A 128 4.57 -4.29 -6.31
C VAL A 128 5.28 -4.22 -4.97
N ILE A 129 4.52 -4.18 -3.90
CA ILE A 129 5.01 -4.30 -2.52
C ILE A 129 4.55 -5.66 -2.00
N ALA A 130 5.45 -6.42 -1.38
CA ALA A 130 5.15 -7.75 -0.86
C ALA A 130 5.85 -7.98 0.48
N HIS A 131 5.56 -9.10 1.13
CA HIS A 131 6.30 -9.53 2.32
C HIS A 131 7.77 -9.75 2.03
N TRP A 132 8.62 -9.53 3.05
CA TRP A 132 10.01 -9.95 3.02
C TRP A 132 10.10 -11.49 3.00
N PRO A 133 10.91 -12.10 2.09
CA PRO A 133 10.91 -13.55 1.91
C PRO A 133 11.61 -14.35 3.03
N ILE A 134 12.16 -13.68 4.03
CA ILE A 134 12.76 -14.32 5.22
C ILE A 134 11.95 -13.89 6.44
N ASP A 135 10.95 -14.69 6.78
CA ASP A 135 9.98 -14.40 7.82
C ASP A 135 9.72 -15.63 8.70
N ILE A 136 9.18 -15.40 9.90
CA ILE A 136 8.81 -16.52 10.79
C ILE A 136 7.47 -17.14 10.42
N HIS A 137 6.63 -16.42 9.65
CA HIS A 137 5.34 -16.91 9.19
C HIS A 137 5.46 -17.55 7.80
N GLY A 138 5.09 -18.83 7.70
CA GLY A 138 5.20 -19.57 6.44
C GLY A 138 4.44 -18.91 5.28
N ASP A 139 3.23 -18.41 5.53
CA ASP A 139 2.41 -17.78 4.49
C ASP A 139 3.02 -16.47 3.98
N HIS A 140 3.74 -15.70 4.83
CA HIS A 140 4.48 -14.52 4.38
C HIS A 140 5.58 -14.92 3.38
N VAL A 141 6.34 -15.98 3.69
CA VAL A 141 7.39 -16.51 2.81
C VAL A 141 6.79 -17.00 1.48
N MET A 142 5.66 -17.72 1.56
CA MET A 142 5.00 -18.26 0.37
C MET A 142 4.41 -17.16 -0.51
N SER A 143 3.72 -16.17 0.07
CA SER A 143 3.15 -15.04 -0.68
C SER A 143 4.25 -14.18 -1.34
N ALA A 144 5.38 -13.96 -0.66
CA ALA A 144 6.55 -13.28 -1.24
C ALA A 144 7.11 -14.06 -2.45
N SER A 145 7.29 -15.38 -2.30
CA SER A 145 7.81 -16.24 -3.36
C SER A 145 6.86 -16.31 -4.55
N ALA A 146 5.55 -16.41 -4.30
CA ALA A 146 4.55 -16.41 -5.34
C ALA A 146 4.47 -15.07 -6.07
N THR A 147 4.64 -13.95 -5.37
CA THR A 147 4.68 -12.61 -5.97
C THR A 147 5.77 -12.50 -7.01
N LEU A 148 7.01 -12.88 -6.66
CA LEU A 148 8.14 -12.84 -7.60
C LEU A 148 7.88 -13.74 -8.83
N LYS A 149 7.37 -14.94 -8.59
CA LYS A 149 7.05 -15.89 -9.67
C LYS A 149 5.90 -15.40 -10.55
N ALA A 150 4.87 -14.78 -9.95
CA ALA A 150 3.73 -14.22 -10.67
C ALA A 150 4.13 -13.04 -11.56
N VAL A 151 5.00 -12.13 -11.09
CA VAL A 151 5.55 -11.04 -11.91
C VAL A 151 6.27 -11.60 -13.14
N PHE A 152 7.08 -12.65 -12.96
CA PHE A 152 7.76 -13.33 -14.08
C PHE A 152 6.76 -13.98 -15.05
N ILE A 153 5.75 -14.71 -14.55
CA ILE A 153 4.69 -15.33 -15.38
C ILE A 153 3.86 -14.28 -16.11
N ALA A 154 3.57 -13.15 -15.46
CA ALA A 154 2.84 -12.04 -16.06
C ALA A 154 3.63 -11.34 -17.19
N ASN A 155 4.95 -11.55 -17.25
CA ASN A 155 5.88 -10.85 -18.15
C ASN A 155 5.84 -9.33 -17.98
N LEU A 156 5.70 -8.86 -16.73
CA LEU A 156 5.72 -7.45 -16.35
C LEU A 156 7.08 -7.06 -15.76
N LYS A 157 7.34 -5.77 -15.69
CA LYS A 157 8.59 -5.22 -15.14
C LYS A 157 8.31 -4.10 -14.13
N PRO A 158 7.49 -4.36 -13.08
CA PRO A 158 7.26 -3.37 -12.04
C PRO A 158 8.51 -3.13 -11.20
N GLU A 159 8.54 -2.01 -10.49
CA GLU A 159 9.38 -1.88 -9.31
C GLU A 159 8.93 -2.93 -8.29
N ILE A 160 9.85 -3.53 -7.53
CA ILE A 160 9.50 -4.52 -6.50
C ILE A 160 10.16 -4.11 -5.19
N TYR A 161 9.34 -4.04 -4.16
CA TYR A 161 9.74 -3.71 -2.80
C TYR A 161 9.20 -4.74 -1.81
N PHE A 162 9.95 -4.96 -0.74
CA PHE A 162 9.52 -5.78 0.36
C PHE A 162 9.25 -4.92 1.59
N MET A 163 8.14 -5.16 2.26
CA MET A 163 7.73 -4.48 3.48
C MET A 163 8.24 -5.21 4.73
N ASP A 164 8.51 -4.44 5.79
CA ASP A 164 8.88 -4.96 7.10
C ASP A 164 7.63 -5.34 7.90
N GLN A 165 7.36 -6.64 8.02
CA GLN A 165 6.38 -7.14 8.98
C GLN A 165 7.01 -7.21 10.37
N VAL A 166 6.84 -6.14 11.08
CA VAL A 166 7.41 -5.88 12.39
C VAL A 166 7.34 -7.11 13.31
N TYR A 167 8.49 -7.57 13.83
CA TYR A 167 8.80 -8.76 14.63
C TYR A 167 8.93 -10.08 13.87
N GLN A 168 8.34 -10.20 12.69
CA GLN A 168 8.29 -11.45 11.93
C GLN A 168 9.39 -11.51 10.90
N SER A 169 9.66 -10.41 10.20
CA SER A 169 10.75 -10.32 9.22
C SER A 169 12.13 -10.52 9.89
N LYS A 170 12.93 -11.45 9.36
CA LYS A 170 14.28 -11.74 9.86
C LYS A 170 15.33 -11.17 8.93
N ASN A 171 16.41 -10.63 9.53
CA ASN A 171 17.52 -10.03 8.79
C ASN A 171 17.06 -8.94 7.79
N PHE A 172 15.95 -8.24 8.08
CA PHE A 172 15.44 -7.20 7.26
C PHE A 172 16.33 -5.95 7.33
N THR A 173 16.87 -5.55 6.19
CA THR A 173 17.73 -4.37 6.08
C THR A 173 17.09 -3.39 5.10
N PRO A 174 16.35 -2.38 5.58
CA PRO A 174 15.69 -1.42 4.71
C PRO A 174 16.65 -0.43 4.10
N ASP A 175 16.36 -0.05 2.86
CA ASP A 175 17.00 1.05 2.13
C ASP A 175 16.02 2.17 1.75
N VAL A 176 14.72 1.99 2.05
CA VAL A 176 13.66 2.97 1.85
C VAL A 176 12.86 3.18 3.13
N TYR A 177 12.59 4.43 3.46
CA TYR A 177 11.78 4.81 4.61
C TYR A 177 10.72 5.83 4.20
N VAL A 178 9.49 5.61 4.64
CA VAL A 178 8.37 6.51 4.42
C VAL A 178 8.01 7.20 5.73
N ASP A 179 8.23 8.50 5.80
CA ASP A 179 7.76 9.31 6.92
C ASP A 179 6.24 9.45 6.87
N PHE A 180 5.53 8.72 7.73
CA PHE A 180 4.09 8.83 7.86
C PHE A 180 3.64 9.65 9.07
N THR A 181 4.56 10.35 9.74
CA THR A 181 4.24 11.21 10.89
C THR A 181 3.06 12.14 10.63
N PRO A 182 2.95 12.78 9.44
CA PRO A 182 1.84 13.68 9.15
C PRO A 182 0.45 13.04 9.17
N VAL A 183 0.39 11.73 8.99
CA VAL A 183 -0.85 10.94 8.91
C VAL A 183 -0.94 9.86 10.01
N ALA A 184 -0.07 9.96 11.02
CA ALA A 184 0.06 8.94 12.06
C ALA A 184 -1.26 8.69 12.79
N ASP A 185 -1.97 9.73 13.21
CA ASP A 185 -3.24 9.58 13.93
C ASP A 185 -4.26 8.81 13.07
N ARG A 186 -4.33 9.13 11.78
CA ARG A 186 -5.21 8.42 10.85
C ARG A 186 -4.78 6.96 10.67
N LYS A 187 -3.48 6.69 10.61
CA LYS A 187 -2.98 5.29 10.59
C LYS A 187 -3.45 4.53 11.82
N TRP A 188 -3.36 5.12 13.01
CA TRP A 188 -3.77 4.44 14.23
C TRP A 188 -5.29 4.19 14.29
N GLU A 189 -6.09 5.11 13.77
CA GLU A 189 -7.54 4.87 13.61
C GLU A 189 -7.82 3.63 12.73
N LEU A 190 -7.11 3.50 11.60
CA LEU A 190 -7.28 2.37 10.70
C LEU A 190 -6.78 1.05 11.31
N VAL A 191 -5.64 1.07 12.00
CA VAL A 191 -5.12 -0.10 12.73
C VAL A 191 -6.13 -0.63 13.76
N ARG A 192 -6.92 0.24 14.40
CA ARG A 192 -7.96 -0.17 15.36
C ARG A 192 -9.14 -0.88 14.71
N LEU A 193 -9.33 -0.74 13.40
CA LEU A 193 -10.37 -1.48 12.67
C LEU A 193 -10.07 -2.99 12.61
N TYR A 194 -8.79 -3.40 12.72
CA TYR A 194 -8.41 -4.79 12.90
C TYR A 194 -8.62 -5.27 14.34
N ALA A 195 -9.82 -5.05 14.86
CA ALA A 195 -10.16 -5.23 16.28
C ALA A 195 -9.89 -6.65 16.78
N CYS A 196 -10.12 -7.67 15.93
CA CYS A 196 -9.94 -9.05 16.32
C CYS A 196 -8.46 -9.43 16.56
N GLN A 197 -7.51 -8.74 15.93
CA GLN A 197 -6.07 -8.93 16.07
C GLN A 197 -5.41 -7.87 16.98
N ASN A 198 -5.98 -6.67 17.06
CA ASN A 198 -5.48 -5.57 17.90
C ASN A 198 -5.99 -5.67 19.34
N ARG A 199 -5.96 -6.86 19.93
CA ARG A 199 -6.46 -7.10 21.28
C ARG A 199 -5.78 -6.19 22.30
N GLU A 200 -6.57 -5.53 23.13
CA GLU A 200 -6.09 -4.56 24.14
C GLU A 200 -5.12 -3.49 23.57
N GLY A 201 -5.21 -3.19 22.28
CA GLY A 201 -4.30 -2.26 21.61
C GLY A 201 -2.86 -2.76 21.46
N GLY A 202 -2.63 -4.06 21.60
CA GLY A 202 -1.29 -4.64 21.56
C GLY A 202 -0.60 -4.48 20.21
N MET A 203 -1.34 -4.63 19.12
CA MET A 203 -0.82 -4.40 17.76
C MET A 203 -0.44 -2.93 17.57
N GLU A 204 -1.32 -1.99 17.90
CA GLU A 204 -1.07 -0.56 17.76
C GLU A 204 0.18 -0.12 18.55
N ARG A 205 0.34 -0.58 19.80
CA ARG A 205 1.54 -0.25 20.60
C ARG A 205 2.82 -0.70 19.92
N ARG A 206 2.86 -1.96 19.46
CA ARG A 206 4.03 -2.52 18.77
C ARG A 206 4.36 -1.78 17.47
N LEU A 207 3.33 -1.40 16.70
CA LEU A 207 3.53 -0.63 15.48
C LEU A 207 4.05 0.79 15.76
N LYS A 208 3.61 1.42 16.84
CA LYS A 208 4.16 2.72 17.27
C LYS A 208 5.64 2.61 17.62
N ASP A 209 6.02 1.58 18.36
CA ASP A 209 7.43 1.37 18.73
C ASP A 209 8.29 1.09 17.49
N ALA A 210 7.80 0.25 16.58
CA ALA A 210 8.48 -0.03 15.33
C ALA A 210 8.58 1.21 14.42
N GLY A 211 7.53 1.99 14.31
CA GLY A 211 7.54 3.24 13.54
C GLY A 211 8.57 4.23 14.07
N ARG A 212 8.68 4.38 15.40
CA ARG A 212 9.73 5.20 16.03
C ARG A 212 11.12 4.64 15.78
N PHE A 213 11.29 3.33 15.91
CA PHE A 213 12.58 2.69 15.62
C PHE A 213 13.00 2.90 14.16
N ASN A 214 12.08 2.76 13.21
CA ASN A 214 12.33 3.01 11.80
C ASN A 214 12.68 4.49 11.54
N ALA A 215 11.96 5.41 12.17
CA ALA A 215 12.27 6.84 12.09
C ALA A 215 13.69 7.14 12.58
N MET A 216 14.07 6.57 13.73
CA MET A 216 15.40 6.75 14.30
C MET A 216 16.50 6.13 13.43
N ARG A 217 16.33 4.89 12.97
CA ARG A 217 17.36 4.20 12.16
C ARG A 217 17.49 4.76 10.74
N SER A 218 16.48 5.47 10.25
CA SER A 218 16.56 6.15 8.95
C SER A 218 17.55 7.31 8.92
N ASN A 219 17.96 7.82 10.09
CA ASN A 219 18.73 9.07 10.26
C ASN A 219 18.07 10.32 9.64
N LEU A 220 16.82 10.21 9.21
CA LEU A 220 16.06 11.32 8.61
C LEU A 220 15.15 12.01 9.61
N LEU A 221 14.72 11.28 10.65
CA LEU A 221 13.75 11.73 11.65
C LEU A 221 14.33 11.61 13.05
N ILE A 222 14.22 12.66 13.87
CA ILE A 222 14.56 12.60 15.29
C ILE A 222 13.34 12.13 16.08
N ASP A 223 12.17 12.73 15.78
CA ASP A 223 10.88 12.39 16.35
C ASP A 223 9.90 12.11 15.23
N GLY A 224 9.12 11.04 15.36
CA GLY A 224 8.11 10.69 14.36
C GLY A 224 7.99 9.20 14.14
N TYR A 225 7.41 8.86 13.01
CA TYR A 225 7.12 7.49 12.63
C TYR A 225 7.50 7.23 11.18
N ALA A 226 8.16 6.11 10.91
CA ALA A 226 8.44 5.68 9.55
C ALA A 226 8.04 4.21 9.33
N GLU A 227 7.56 3.93 8.12
CA GLU A 227 7.51 2.58 7.55
C GLU A 227 8.82 2.30 6.83
N ALA A 228 9.19 1.02 6.73
CA ALA A 228 10.47 0.61 6.18
C ALA A 228 10.28 -0.43 5.08
N PHE A 229 11.02 -0.26 3.99
CA PHE A 229 10.99 -1.13 2.83
C PHE A 229 12.40 -1.46 2.36
N THR A 230 12.52 -2.58 1.66
CA THR A 230 13.75 -2.96 0.97
C THR A 230 13.48 -3.02 -0.53
N SER A 231 14.30 -2.32 -1.31
CA SER A 231 14.22 -2.35 -2.77
C SER A 231 14.76 -3.67 -3.31
N PHE A 232 13.98 -4.39 -4.12
CA PHE A 232 14.41 -5.60 -4.80
C PHE A 232 14.62 -5.36 -6.31
N VAL A 233 13.65 -4.71 -6.96
CA VAL A 233 13.78 -4.24 -8.34
C VAL A 233 13.54 -2.75 -8.37
N LYS A 234 14.58 -2.00 -8.65
CA LYS A 234 14.53 -0.53 -8.76
C LYS A 234 14.10 -0.11 -10.17
N PRO A 235 13.57 1.10 -10.34
CA PRO A 235 13.30 1.64 -11.66
C PRO A 235 14.59 1.74 -12.48
N LEU A 236 14.45 1.83 -13.80
CA LEU A 236 15.59 2.03 -14.69
C LEU A 236 16.35 3.30 -14.31
N ALA A 237 17.66 3.32 -14.59
CA ALA A 237 18.52 4.46 -14.30
C ALA A 237 17.94 5.76 -14.86
N GLY A 238 17.75 6.76 -13.99
CA GLY A 238 17.18 8.06 -14.30
C GLY A 238 15.66 8.15 -14.20
N ALA A 239 14.94 7.06 -13.98
CA ALA A 239 13.52 7.08 -13.66
C ALA A 239 13.29 7.26 -12.15
N LYS A 240 12.23 7.99 -11.78
CA LYS A 240 11.80 8.13 -10.39
C LYS A 240 11.12 6.85 -9.91
N SER A 241 11.45 6.43 -8.68
CA SER A 241 10.71 5.39 -7.98
C SER A 241 9.35 5.91 -7.49
N ILE A 242 8.46 4.99 -7.10
CA ILE A 242 7.19 5.39 -6.44
C ILE A 242 7.43 6.17 -5.14
N PHE A 243 8.56 5.95 -4.46
CA PHE A 243 8.90 6.64 -3.22
C PHE A 243 9.49 8.05 -3.45
N ASP A 244 10.08 8.31 -4.62
CA ASP A 244 10.59 9.64 -4.98
C ASP A 244 9.45 10.65 -5.27
N GLU A 245 8.22 10.17 -5.38
CA GLU A 245 7.02 11.00 -5.56
C GLU A 245 6.38 11.41 -4.23
N LEU A 246 6.81 10.80 -3.12
CA LEU A 246 6.36 11.18 -1.79
C LEU A 246 6.88 12.56 -1.38
N PRO A 247 6.12 13.29 -0.56
CA PRO A 247 6.63 14.50 0.06
C PRO A 247 7.91 14.20 0.84
N PRO A 248 8.93 15.09 0.79
CA PRO A 248 10.14 14.89 1.56
C PRO A 248 9.82 14.85 3.07
N PRO A 249 10.58 14.07 3.86
CA PRO A 249 10.39 13.99 5.31
C PRO A 249 10.42 15.39 5.94
N ARG A 250 9.46 15.71 6.81
CA ARG A 250 9.34 17.03 7.42
C ARG A 250 10.42 17.33 8.47
N PHE A 251 11.04 16.28 9.02
CA PHE A 251 11.99 16.35 10.13
C PHE A 251 13.34 15.73 9.79
N GLY A 252 13.82 15.95 8.57
CA GLY A 252 15.20 15.61 8.26
C GLY A 252 16.14 16.42 9.15
N LEU A 253 17.05 15.76 9.87
CA LEU A 253 18.23 16.42 10.39
C LEU A 253 18.95 17.07 9.20
N ARG A 254 18.77 18.39 9.02
CA ARG A 254 19.79 19.14 8.32
C ARG A 254 21.03 19.02 9.21
N LEU A 255 21.96 18.16 8.84
CA LEU A 255 23.31 18.25 9.32
C LEU A 255 23.81 19.66 8.91
N GLN A 256 23.57 20.64 9.78
CA GLN A 256 24.21 21.93 9.66
C GLN A 256 25.70 21.67 9.90
N GLY A 257 26.48 21.65 8.82
CA GLY A 257 27.91 21.70 8.93
C GLY A 257 28.71 20.64 8.19
N ALA A 258 28.31 20.19 7.02
CA ALA A 258 29.28 19.72 6.03
C ALA A 258 29.61 20.89 5.09
N LYS A 259 30.61 21.71 5.50
CA LYS A 259 31.36 22.56 4.58
C LYS A 259 32.44 21.72 3.92
#